data_79b3940f266083c9a302d087db88c834
#
_entry.id   79b3940f266083c9a302d087db88c834
#
_cell.length_a   1.000
_cell.length_b   1.000
_cell.length_c   1.000
_cell.angle_alpha   90.00
_cell.angle_beta   90.00
_cell.angle_gamma   90.00
#
_symmetry.space_group_name_H-M   'P 1'
#
loop_
_entity.id
_entity.type
_entity.pdbx_description
1 polymer ?
#
loop_
_entity_poly.entity_id
_entity_poly.type
_entity_poly.pdbx_seq_one_letter_code
_entity_poly.pdbx_strand_id
1 'polypeptide(L)'
;VTMPVTLECAGNGRARMVPRPVSQPWLEEAVGTAEWTGTPLRPLLEEAGVGPGAVEVVFGGADRGVQGGLEHDYERSLPLAEALRHEVLLAWAVNGRPLPPQHGYPLRLVVPGWYGMTSVKWLRRITLVDEPFDGYQQTGTYLLHTSEDDPGTPVTRIQPRSLLLPPGIPEFESRVRFLPPGRHRLSGRAWSGLAPVARVEVSIDGGASWAPARLGPQPSPWAWAGWTFEWDATPGSYVLCSRATDAAGNTQPTETPWNTGGYANNAVQRVEVTVREGAGAEGQGA
;
A
#
# COMPACT_ATOMS: atom_id res chain seq x y z
N VAL A 1 -19.40 -12.25 2.70
CA VAL A 1 -18.34 -12.63 1.77
C VAL A 1 -16.98 -12.59 2.45
N THR A 2 -16.02 -13.37 1.92
CA THR A 2 -14.61 -13.35 2.36
C THR A 2 -13.74 -13.07 1.16
N MET A 3 -12.81 -12.09 1.29
CA MET A 3 -11.98 -11.66 0.17
C MET A 3 -10.58 -11.23 0.67
N PRO A 4 -9.48 -11.71 0.04
CA PRO A 4 -8.14 -11.19 0.28
C PRO A 4 -8.01 -9.76 -0.26
N VAL A 5 -7.58 -8.82 0.60
CA VAL A 5 -7.35 -7.41 0.23
C VAL A 5 -6.04 -6.93 0.82
N THR A 6 -5.25 -6.24 0.01
CA THR A 6 -4.07 -5.50 0.42
C THR A 6 -4.47 -4.11 0.91
N LEU A 7 -4.06 -3.77 2.11
CA LEU A 7 -4.14 -2.41 2.65
C LEU A 7 -2.72 -1.84 2.76
N GLU A 8 -2.51 -0.64 2.26
CA GLU A 8 -1.24 0.07 2.29
C GLU A 8 -1.42 1.44 2.95
N CYS A 9 -0.50 1.81 3.84
CA CYS A 9 -0.44 3.16 4.38
C CYS A 9 -0.07 4.16 3.27
N ALA A 10 -0.79 5.27 3.18
CA ALA A 10 -0.46 6.34 2.23
C ALA A 10 0.97 6.88 2.39
N GLY A 11 1.53 6.79 3.61
CA GLY A 11 2.92 7.18 3.92
C GLY A 11 3.96 6.10 3.69
N ASN A 12 3.59 4.94 3.13
CA ASN A 12 4.55 3.86 2.85
C ASN A 12 5.64 4.36 1.89
N GLY A 13 6.93 4.18 2.24
CA GLY A 13 8.07 4.72 1.48
C GLY A 13 8.47 6.16 1.82
N ARG A 14 7.78 6.85 2.74
CA ARG A 14 8.08 8.26 3.11
C ARG A 14 9.52 8.50 3.50
N ALA A 15 10.14 7.56 4.22
CA ALA A 15 11.53 7.68 4.66
C ALA A 15 12.55 7.74 3.52
N ARG A 16 12.16 7.35 2.30
CA ARG A 16 13.01 7.38 1.10
C ARG A 16 12.94 8.69 0.34
N MET A 17 11.99 9.56 0.65
CA MET A 17 11.91 10.88 0.01
C MET A 17 13.02 11.81 0.49
N VAL A 18 13.54 12.65 -0.41
CA VAL A 18 14.60 13.61 -0.12
C VAL A 18 14.16 15.00 -0.65
N PRO A 19 14.07 16.02 0.23
CA PRO A 19 14.19 15.95 1.69
C PRO A 19 13.10 15.09 2.32
N ARG A 20 13.41 14.47 3.48
CA ARG A 20 12.43 13.62 4.17
C ARG A 20 11.31 14.46 4.80
N PRO A 21 10.05 14.24 4.46
CA PRO A 21 8.92 14.91 5.11
C PRO A 21 8.84 14.61 6.60
N VAL A 22 8.37 15.60 7.39
CA VAL A 22 8.23 15.49 8.84
C VAL A 22 6.96 14.69 9.17
N SER A 23 7.10 13.38 9.35
CA SER A 23 6.04 12.47 9.79
C SER A 23 6.67 11.11 10.10
N GLN A 24 5.84 10.08 10.42
CA GLN A 24 6.33 8.71 10.64
C GLN A 24 7.17 8.22 9.46
N PRO A 25 8.43 7.82 9.70
CA PRO A 25 9.37 7.49 8.64
C PRO A 25 9.22 6.03 8.17
N TRP A 26 8.04 5.68 7.66
CA TRP A 26 7.81 4.36 7.09
C TRP A 26 8.80 4.09 5.95
N LEU A 27 9.44 2.93 5.98
CA LEU A 27 10.16 2.35 4.84
C LEU A 27 9.15 1.73 3.86
N GLU A 28 9.40 0.52 3.35
CA GLU A 28 8.57 -0.09 2.31
C GLU A 28 7.53 -1.11 2.82
N GLU A 29 7.50 -1.39 4.13
CA GLU A 29 6.70 -2.51 4.68
C GLU A 29 5.41 -2.07 5.38
N ALA A 30 4.99 -0.81 5.23
CA ALA A 30 3.69 -0.35 5.77
C ALA A 30 2.52 -0.81 4.88
N VAL A 31 2.49 -2.11 4.59
CA VAL A 31 1.52 -2.78 3.73
C VAL A 31 1.27 -4.21 4.21
N GLY A 32 0.05 -4.70 4.03
CA GLY A 32 -0.28 -6.09 4.36
C GLY A 32 -1.50 -6.58 3.60
N THR A 33 -1.52 -7.87 3.29
CA THR A 33 -2.68 -8.56 2.69
C THR A 33 -3.28 -9.50 3.73
N ALA A 34 -4.60 -9.45 3.88
CA ALA A 34 -5.35 -10.35 4.75
C ALA A 34 -6.67 -10.75 4.09
N GLU A 35 -7.27 -11.84 4.55
CA GLU A 35 -8.63 -12.20 4.20
C GLU A 35 -9.61 -11.45 5.11
N TRP A 36 -10.45 -10.63 4.51
CA TRP A 36 -11.47 -9.86 5.21
C TRP A 36 -12.83 -10.52 5.01
N THR A 37 -13.55 -10.77 6.11
CA THR A 37 -14.92 -11.30 6.09
C THR A 37 -15.89 -10.23 6.52
N GLY A 38 -16.91 -10.01 5.71
CA GLY A 38 -17.90 -8.97 5.94
C GLY A 38 -19.11 -9.06 5.00
N THR A 39 -19.94 -8.02 5.01
CA THR A 39 -21.03 -7.84 4.06
C THR A 39 -20.69 -6.72 3.07
N PRO A 40 -21.06 -6.83 1.79
CA PRO A 40 -20.97 -5.72 0.86
C PRO A 40 -21.76 -4.50 1.36
N LEU A 41 -21.18 -3.31 1.19
CA LEU A 41 -21.84 -2.05 1.60
C LEU A 41 -23.04 -1.72 0.71
N ARG A 42 -22.92 -1.96 -0.61
CA ARG A 42 -23.89 -1.53 -1.61
C ARG A 42 -25.34 -1.93 -1.29
N PRO A 43 -25.69 -3.20 -0.97
CA PRO A 43 -27.05 -3.58 -0.66
C PRO A 43 -27.65 -2.82 0.52
N LEU A 44 -26.83 -2.47 1.52
CA LEU A 44 -27.27 -1.71 2.70
C LEU A 44 -27.59 -0.26 2.34
N LEU A 45 -26.80 0.36 1.47
CA LEU A 45 -27.08 1.71 0.95
C LEU A 45 -28.36 1.72 0.10
N GLU A 46 -28.53 0.72 -0.77
CA GLU A 46 -29.71 0.57 -1.62
C GLU A 46 -30.99 0.36 -0.76
N GLU A 47 -30.92 -0.46 0.29
CA GLU A 47 -32.03 -0.69 1.25
C GLU A 47 -32.36 0.56 2.07
N ALA A 48 -31.33 1.29 2.51
CA ALA A 48 -31.51 2.55 3.25
C ALA A 48 -32.11 3.67 2.38
N GLY A 49 -31.98 3.57 1.07
CA GLY A 49 -32.42 4.54 0.09
C GLY A 49 -31.36 5.59 -0.22
N VAL A 50 -30.87 5.58 -1.46
CA VAL A 50 -29.95 6.60 -1.96
C VAL A 50 -30.76 7.73 -2.60
N GLY A 51 -30.74 8.91 -1.96
CA GLY A 51 -31.42 10.11 -2.47
C GLY A 51 -30.81 10.56 -3.81
N PRO A 52 -31.61 11.19 -4.72
CA PRO A 52 -31.15 11.58 -6.05
C PRO A 52 -30.06 12.67 -6.04
N GLY A 53 -29.86 13.37 -4.90
CA GLY A 53 -28.83 14.39 -4.73
C GLY A 53 -27.55 13.88 -4.06
N ALA A 54 -27.47 12.61 -3.65
CA ALA A 54 -26.31 12.09 -2.92
C ALA A 54 -25.05 12.07 -3.82
N VAL A 55 -24.00 12.71 -3.38
CA VAL A 55 -22.70 12.81 -4.10
C VAL A 55 -21.62 11.96 -3.44
N GLU A 56 -21.63 11.88 -2.10
CA GLU A 56 -20.65 11.13 -1.32
C GLU A 56 -21.29 10.34 -0.19
N VAL A 57 -20.54 9.36 0.31
CA VAL A 57 -20.86 8.59 1.51
C VAL A 57 -19.75 8.83 2.53
N VAL A 58 -20.11 9.40 3.68
CA VAL A 58 -19.22 9.68 4.81
C VAL A 58 -19.26 8.53 5.80
N PHE A 59 -18.09 8.06 6.20
CA PHE A 59 -17.90 6.98 7.18
C PHE A 59 -17.27 7.56 8.44
N GLY A 60 -17.95 7.49 9.56
CA GLY A 60 -17.48 7.95 10.87
C GLY A 60 -17.08 6.78 11.77
N GLY A 61 -15.85 6.83 12.28
CA GLY A 61 -15.34 5.93 13.31
C GLY A 61 -15.78 6.37 14.72
N ALA A 62 -15.52 5.51 15.71
CA ALA A 62 -15.73 5.85 17.12
C ALA A 62 -14.52 6.54 17.74
N ASP A 63 -13.41 6.59 17.02
CA ASP A 63 -12.19 7.26 17.43
C ASP A 63 -12.32 8.79 17.25
N ARG A 64 -11.90 9.51 18.29
CA ARG A 64 -11.91 10.97 18.36
C ARG A 64 -10.57 11.44 18.92
N GLY A 65 -10.07 12.56 18.42
CA GLY A 65 -8.80 13.10 18.88
C GLY A 65 -8.58 14.53 18.45
N VAL A 66 -7.41 15.07 18.82
CA VAL A 66 -6.95 16.39 18.42
C VAL A 66 -5.80 16.25 17.42
N GLN A 67 -5.95 16.83 16.24
CA GLN A 67 -4.90 16.90 15.23
C GLN A 67 -4.95 18.29 14.55
N GLY A 68 -3.80 18.89 14.31
CA GLY A 68 -3.73 20.26 13.76
C GLY A 68 -4.41 21.31 14.66
N GLY A 69 -4.53 21.06 15.97
CA GLY A 69 -5.23 21.95 16.91
C GLY A 69 -6.75 21.82 16.90
N LEU A 70 -7.32 20.95 16.06
CA LEU A 70 -8.76 20.72 15.94
C LEU A 70 -9.14 19.39 16.56
N GLU A 71 -10.20 19.38 17.39
CA GLU A 71 -10.82 18.18 17.90
C GLU A 71 -11.85 17.68 16.89
N HIS A 72 -11.74 16.43 16.44
CA HIS A 72 -12.65 15.83 15.46
C HIS A 72 -12.75 14.32 15.62
N ASP A 73 -13.82 13.75 15.10
CA ASP A 73 -13.96 12.30 14.89
C ASP A 73 -13.13 11.89 13.66
N TYR A 74 -12.67 10.65 13.62
CA TYR A 74 -12.04 10.13 12.41
C TYR A 74 -13.12 9.83 11.37
N GLU A 75 -13.18 10.65 10.34
CA GLU A 75 -14.16 10.55 9.27
C GLU A 75 -13.51 10.63 7.89
N ARG A 76 -13.97 9.80 6.97
CA ARG A 76 -13.56 9.81 5.56
C ARG A 76 -14.78 9.63 4.68
N SER A 77 -14.73 10.21 3.49
CA SER A 77 -15.76 10.00 2.48
C SER A 77 -15.25 9.21 1.28
N LEU A 78 -16.20 8.65 0.56
CA LEU A 78 -16.02 8.10 -0.79
C LEU A 78 -17.03 8.76 -1.72
N PRO A 79 -16.66 9.06 -2.97
CA PRO A 79 -17.64 9.33 -4.02
C PRO A 79 -18.69 8.22 -4.05
N LEU A 80 -19.96 8.56 -4.26
CA LEU A 80 -21.05 7.59 -4.24
C LEU A 80 -20.79 6.38 -5.16
N ALA A 81 -20.27 6.63 -6.36
CA ALA A 81 -19.92 5.57 -7.32
C ALA A 81 -18.87 4.58 -6.76
N GLU A 82 -17.90 5.08 -5.97
CA GLU A 82 -16.91 4.23 -5.32
C GLU A 82 -17.50 3.44 -4.14
N ALA A 83 -18.37 4.06 -3.35
CA ALA A 83 -19.03 3.39 -2.22
C ALA A 83 -19.98 2.28 -2.70
N LEU A 84 -20.59 2.43 -3.87
CA LEU A 84 -21.48 1.45 -4.50
C LEU A 84 -20.76 0.31 -5.22
N ARG A 85 -19.43 0.25 -5.21
CA ARG A 85 -18.71 -0.89 -5.75
C ARG A 85 -18.99 -2.14 -4.92
N HIS A 86 -19.18 -3.27 -5.60
CA HIS A 86 -19.61 -4.53 -4.95
C HIS A 86 -18.57 -5.12 -3.98
N GLU A 87 -17.31 -4.74 -4.11
CA GLU A 87 -16.21 -5.20 -3.26
C GLU A 87 -15.96 -4.34 -2.01
N VAL A 88 -16.64 -3.21 -1.85
CA VAL A 88 -16.55 -2.42 -0.61
C VAL A 88 -17.29 -3.16 0.51
N LEU A 89 -16.58 -3.45 1.62
CA LEU A 89 -17.07 -4.31 2.69
C LEU A 89 -17.22 -3.57 4.02
N LEU A 90 -18.25 -3.93 4.77
CA LEU A 90 -18.33 -3.77 6.21
C LEU A 90 -17.82 -5.07 6.85
N ALA A 91 -16.54 -5.06 7.28
CA ALA A 91 -15.86 -6.25 7.76
C ALA A 91 -15.93 -6.38 9.29
N TRP A 92 -16.17 -7.61 9.79
CA TRP A 92 -16.18 -7.96 11.21
C TRP A 92 -15.16 -9.04 11.59
N ALA A 93 -14.48 -9.65 10.58
CA ALA A 93 -13.46 -10.65 10.82
C ALA A 93 -12.28 -10.49 9.85
N VAL A 94 -11.10 -10.95 10.28
CA VAL A 94 -9.87 -10.99 9.52
C VAL A 94 -9.17 -12.34 9.72
N ASN A 95 -8.74 -12.96 8.61
CA ASN A 95 -8.07 -14.29 8.61
C ASN A 95 -8.85 -15.34 9.43
N GLY A 96 -10.17 -15.41 9.21
CA GLY A 96 -11.07 -16.37 9.86
C GLY A 96 -11.34 -16.13 11.35
N ARG A 97 -10.93 -14.98 11.92
CA ARG A 97 -11.14 -14.63 13.34
C ARG A 97 -11.83 -13.28 13.46
N PRO A 98 -12.57 -13.02 14.55
CA PRO A 98 -13.09 -11.68 14.84
C PRO A 98 -12.00 -10.64 14.78
N LEU A 99 -12.34 -9.42 14.40
CA LEU A 99 -11.38 -8.31 14.37
C LEU A 99 -10.74 -8.11 15.75
N PRO A 100 -9.41 -8.01 15.85
CA PRO A 100 -8.79 -7.49 17.08
C PRO A 100 -9.19 -6.02 17.30
N PRO A 101 -9.22 -5.53 18.56
CA PRO A 101 -9.60 -4.15 18.88
C PRO A 101 -8.86 -3.11 18.04
N GLN A 102 -7.53 -3.23 17.90
CA GLN A 102 -6.69 -2.31 17.13
C GLN A 102 -6.94 -2.34 15.61
N HIS A 103 -7.61 -3.38 15.12
CA HIS A 103 -8.03 -3.50 13.72
C HIS A 103 -9.48 -3.07 13.46
N GLY A 104 -10.17 -2.51 14.50
CA GLY A 104 -11.47 -1.87 14.34
C GLY A 104 -12.67 -2.71 14.81
N TYR A 105 -12.47 -3.68 15.75
CA TYR A 105 -13.59 -4.39 16.36
C TYR A 105 -14.66 -3.42 16.91
N PRO A 106 -15.97 -3.68 16.75
CA PRO A 106 -16.55 -4.88 16.15
C PRO A 106 -16.70 -4.80 14.61
N LEU A 107 -16.64 -3.62 14.02
CA LEU A 107 -16.93 -3.38 12.60
C LEU A 107 -16.01 -2.33 12.03
N ARG A 108 -15.53 -2.57 10.82
CA ARG A 108 -14.75 -1.59 10.04
C ARG A 108 -15.16 -1.55 8.58
N LEU A 109 -14.90 -0.44 7.94
CA LEU A 109 -14.90 -0.34 6.48
C LEU A 109 -13.62 -0.96 5.90
N VAL A 110 -13.74 -1.67 4.78
CA VAL A 110 -12.63 -2.08 3.91
C VAL A 110 -12.95 -1.63 2.49
N VAL A 111 -12.08 -0.79 1.92
CA VAL A 111 -12.21 -0.23 0.57
C VAL A 111 -11.09 -0.77 -0.31
N PRO A 112 -11.32 -1.87 -1.03
CA PRO A 112 -10.30 -2.48 -1.87
C PRO A 112 -9.75 -1.53 -2.93
N GLY A 113 -8.42 -1.49 -3.03
CA GLY A 113 -7.71 -0.63 -3.99
C GLY A 113 -7.48 0.81 -3.54
N TRP A 114 -8.04 1.24 -2.39
CA TRP A 114 -7.76 2.55 -1.80
C TRP A 114 -6.70 2.45 -0.70
N TYR A 115 -5.92 3.53 -0.52
CA TYR A 115 -4.99 3.60 0.61
C TYR A 115 -5.72 3.40 1.94
N GLY A 116 -5.04 2.77 2.90
CA GLY A 116 -5.62 2.23 4.13
C GLY A 116 -6.35 3.23 5.02
N MET A 117 -6.03 4.54 4.94
CA MET A 117 -6.73 5.58 5.70
C MET A 117 -8.23 5.68 5.35
N THR A 118 -8.62 5.27 4.15
CA THR A 118 -10.04 5.26 3.73
C THR A 118 -10.84 4.13 4.38
N SER A 119 -10.16 3.06 4.80
CA SER A 119 -10.77 1.91 5.46
C SER A 119 -11.02 2.18 6.95
N VAL A 120 -12.02 3.02 7.26
CA VAL A 120 -12.35 3.51 8.60
C VAL A 120 -12.60 2.37 9.58
N LYS A 121 -11.92 2.41 10.73
CA LYS A 121 -12.04 1.45 11.83
C LYS A 121 -13.10 1.88 12.83
N TRP A 122 -13.54 0.94 13.68
CA TRP A 122 -14.56 1.20 14.71
C TRP A 122 -15.76 1.95 14.13
N LEU A 123 -16.20 1.50 12.95
CA LEU A 123 -17.26 2.17 12.20
C LEU A 123 -18.56 2.21 12.99
N ARG A 124 -19.12 3.41 13.16
CA ARG A 124 -20.38 3.64 13.88
C ARG A 124 -21.44 4.41 13.09
N ARG A 125 -21.02 5.12 12.02
CA ARG A 125 -21.93 5.96 11.23
C ARG A 125 -21.59 5.90 9.76
N ILE A 126 -22.63 5.84 8.94
CA ILE A 126 -22.57 5.97 7.49
C ILE A 126 -23.61 7.02 7.12
N THR A 127 -23.21 8.09 6.42
CA THR A 127 -24.08 9.22 6.09
C THR A 127 -23.94 9.53 4.61
N LEU A 128 -25.05 9.59 3.88
CA LEU A 128 -25.07 10.10 2.51
C LEU A 128 -25.17 11.63 2.58
N VAL A 129 -24.38 12.30 1.76
CA VAL A 129 -24.33 13.78 1.68
C VAL A 129 -24.51 14.22 0.24
N ASP A 130 -25.10 15.40 0.05
CA ASP A 130 -25.40 16.04 -1.23
C ASP A 130 -24.36 17.10 -1.63
N GLU A 131 -23.38 17.34 -0.76
CA GLU A 131 -22.22 18.19 -1.01
C GLU A 131 -20.91 17.41 -0.73
N PRO A 132 -19.77 17.80 -1.34
CA PRO A 132 -18.47 17.21 -1.02
C PRO A 132 -18.14 17.35 0.47
N PHE A 133 -17.69 16.26 1.10
CA PHE A 133 -17.34 16.25 2.51
C PHE A 133 -16.00 16.96 2.74
N ASP A 134 -16.00 17.94 3.66
CA ASP A 134 -14.88 18.81 3.98
C ASP A 134 -14.20 18.53 5.33
N GLY A 135 -14.51 17.41 5.97
CA GLY A 135 -13.94 17.03 7.26
C GLY A 135 -12.41 16.98 7.26
N TYR A 136 -11.79 17.24 8.42
CA TYR A 136 -10.34 17.39 8.58
C TYR A 136 -9.52 16.25 7.97
N GLN A 137 -9.95 15.00 8.16
CA GLN A 137 -9.22 13.84 7.59
C GLN A 137 -9.40 13.70 6.08
N GLN A 138 -10.28 14.49 5.45
CA GLN A 138 -10.52 14.50 4.00
C GLN A 138 -9.78 15.65 3.31
N THR A 139 -9.84 16.86 3.87
CA THR A 139 -9.33 18.10 3.25
C THR A 139 -8.15 18.72 3.97
N GLY A 140 -7.93 18.39 5.26
CA GLY A 140 -6.81 18.89 6.05
C GLY A 140 -5.56 18.00 6.03
N THR A 141 -5.67 16.77 5.51
CA THR A 141 -4.57 15.80 5.43
C THR A 141 -4.78 14.83 4.26
N TYR A 142 -3.79 13.99 3.95
CA TYR A 142 -3.80 13.04 2.83
C TYR A 142 -4.02 13.72 1.47
N LEU A 143 -3.37 14.86 1.28
CA LEU A 143 -3.28 15.57 0.01
C LEU A 143 -1.83 15.56 -0.50
N LEU A 144 -1.66 15.46 -1.80
CA LEU A 144 -0.38 15.61 -2.48
C LEU A 144 -0.15 17.09 -2.75
N HIS A 145 0.64 17.74 -1.91
CA HIS A 145 1.05 19.14 -2.09
C HIS A 145 2.53 19.19 -2.48
N THR A 146 2.86 19.98 -3.48
CA THR A 146 4.24 20.25 -3.91
C THR A 146 4.80 21.54 -3.32
N SER A 147 3.95 22.44 -2.86
CA SER A 147 4.28 23.70 -2.18
C SER A 147 3.17 24.08 -1.19
N GLU A 148 3.38 25.15 -0.40
CA GLU A 148 2.37 25.68 0.54
C GLU A 148 1.15 26.27 -0.16
N ASP A 149 1.33 26.85 -1.36
CA ASP A 149 0.25 27.46 -2.15
C ASP A 149 -0.51 26.44 -3.03
N ASP A 150 -0.05 25.18 -3.06
CA ASP A 150 -0.69 24.11 -3.83
C ASP A 150 -1.93 23.61 -3.07
N PRO A 151 -3.15 23.66 -3.64
CA PRO A 151 -4.35 23.15 -2.98
C PRO A 151 -4.28 21.64 -2.72
N GLY A 152 -3.37 20.95 -3.40
CA GLY A 152 -3.16 19.52 -3.29
C GLY A 152 -4.17 18.66 -4.05
N THR A 153 -3.75 17.44 -4.33
CA THR A 153 -4.61 16.41 -4.94
C THR A 153 -4.90 15.33 -3.91
N PRO A 154 -6.16 14.91 -3.69
CA PRO A 154 -6.49 13.86 -2.73
C PRO A 154 -5.78 12.55 -3.02
N VAL A 155 -5.21 11.95 -1.98
CA VAL A 155 -4.66 10.59 -2.03
C VAL A 155 -5.82 9.60 -2.03
N THR A 156 -5.95 8.77 -3.07
CA THR A 156 -7.08 7.88 -3.29
C THR A 156 -6.66 6.44 -3.48
N ARG A 157 -6.35 6.03 -4.71
CA ARG A 157 -6.02 4.66 -5.10
C ARG A 157 -4.55 4.34 -4.88
N ILE A 158 -4.30 3.12 -4.40
CA ILE A 158 -2.94 2.56 -4.27
C ILE A 158 -2.29 2.48 -5.65
N GLN A 159 -1.12 3.09 -5.79
CA GLN A 159 -0.34 3.06 -7.03
C GLN A 159 0.35 1.70 -7.20
N PRO A 160 0.64 1.27 -8.44
CA PRO A 160 1.38 0.03 -8.68
C PRO A 160 2.70 0.01 -7.93
N ARG A 161 2.98 -1.09 -7.23
CA ARG A 161 4.20 -1.27 -6.46
C ARG A 161 4.65 -2.72 -6.45
N SER A 162 5.96 -2.93 -6.49
CA SER A 162 6.64 -4.19 -6.23
C SER A 162 7.65 -4.00 -5.11
N LEU A 163 7.65 -4.94 -4.18
CA LEU A 163 8.60 -5.02 -3.08
C LEU A 163 9.43 -6.27 -3.24
N LEU A 164 10.75 -6.10 -3.38
CA LEU A 164 11.72 -7.18 -3.32
C LEU A 164 11.99 -7.56 -1.87
N LEU A 165 11.92 -8.84 -1.54
CA LEU A 165 12.44 -9.35 -0.26
C LEU A 165 13.97 -9.37 -0.36
N PRO A 166 14.69 -8.51 0.41
CA PRO A 166 16.12 -8.38 0.26
C PRO A 166 16.83 -9.71 0.55
N PRO A 167 17.62 -10.25 -0.40
CA PRO A 167 18.30 -11.52 -0.22
C PRO A 167 19.51 -11.41 0.73
N GLY A 168 20.02 -12.55 1.20
CA GLY A 168 21.26 -12.62 1.95
C GLY A 168 21.23 -11.99 3.33
N ILE A 169 22.43 -11.75 3.87
CA ILE A 169 22.64 -11.22 5.22
C ILE A 169 22.90 -9.71 5.14
N PRO A 170 22.17 -8.87 5.90
CA PRO A 170 22.44 -7.43 5.91
C PRO A 170 23.69 -7.10 6.72
N GLU A 171 24.50 -6.18 6.21
CA GLU A 171 25.46 -5.46 7.06
C GLU A 171 24.68 -4.50 7.96
N PHE A 172 25.11 -4.39 9.22
CA PHE A 172 24.31 -3.73 10.26
C PHE A 172 24.08 -2.22 10.01
N GLU A 173 25.13 -1.51 9.61
CA GLU A 173 25.06 -0.05 9.42
C GLU A 173 24.57 0.35 8.04
N SER A 174 25.21 -0.17 6.99
CA SER A 174 24.92 0.21 5.60
C SER A 174 23.67 -0.43 5.02
N ARG A 175 23.24 -1.57 5.61
CA ARG A 175 22.16 -2.43 5.08
C ARG A 175 22.49 -3.08 3.73
N VAL A 176 23.70 -2.97 3.24
CA VAL A 176 24.18 -3.73 2.08
C VAL A 176 24.02 -5.23 2.35
N ARG A 177 23.55 -5.94 1.38
CA ARG A 177 23.33 -7.40 1.47
C ARG A 177 24.56 -8.14 0.96
N PHE A 178 24.95 -9.20 1.65
CA PHE A 178 26.02 -10.08 1.25
C PHE A 178 25.50 -11.44 0.81
N LEU A 179 26.00 -11.92 -0.34
CA LEU A 179 25.65 -13.20 -0.92
C LEU A 179 26.92 -13.92 -1.42
N PRO A 180 26.99 -15.24 -1.36
CA PRO A 180 27.98 -16.00 -2.13
C PRO A 180 27.66 -15.95 -3.62
N PRO A 181 28.64 -16.18 -4.51
CA PRO A 181 28.40 -16.41 -5.93
C PRO A 181 27.53 -17.64 -6.15
N GLY A 182 26.80 -17.69 -7.26
CA GLY A 182 25.98 -18.83 -7.64
C GLY A 182 24.53 -18.47 -7.92
N ARG A 183 23.70 -19.49 -8.01
CA ARG A 183 22.28 -19.33 -8.35
C ARG A 183 21.46 -18.95 -7.14
N HIS A 184 20.76 -17.83 -7.22
CA HIS A 184 19.86 -17.30 -6.21
C HIS A 184 18.46 -17.11 -6.76
N ARG A 185 17.47 -17.40 -5.92
CA ARG A 185 16.07 -17.13 -6.23
C ARG A 185 15.65 -15.86 -5.49
N LEU A 186 15.51 -14.77 -6.23
CA LEU A 186 14.90 -13.56 -5.73
C LEU A 186 13.38 -13.72 -5.68
N SER A 187 12.73 -13.07 -4.72
CA SER A 187 11.29 -13.10 -4.57
C SER A 187 10.73 -11.80 -4.01
N GLY A 188 9.43 -11.61 -4.19
CA GLY A 188 8.77 -10.41 -3.69
C GLY A 188 7.26 -10.45 -3.79
N ARG A 189 6.66 -9.29 -3.57
CA ARG A 189 5.22 -9.06 -3.67
C ARG A 189 4.97 -7.85 -4.57
N ALA A 190 3.88 -7.91 -5.34
CA ALA A 190 3.45 -6.80 -6.18
C ALA A 190 1.95 -6.58 -6.05
N TRP A 191 1.51 -5.32 -6.06
CA TRP A 191 0.11 -4.92 -5.92
C TRP A 191 -0.17 -3.61 -6.65
N SER A 192 -1.44 -3.36 -6.92
CA SER A 192 -1.99 -2.09 -7.41
C SER A 192 -3.44 -1.96 -6.92
N GLY A 193 -3.88 -0.75 -6.68
CA GLY A 193 -5.28 -0.43 -6.39
C GLY A 193 -6.06 0.03 -7.63
N LEU A 194 -5.42 0.10 -8.78
CA LEU A 194 -6.02 0.57 -10.04
C LEU A 194 -6.53 -0.61 -10.88
N ALA A 195 -5.71 -1.67 -11.00
CA ALA A 195 -6.04 -2.91 -11.72
C ALA A 195 -5.18 -4.07 -11.19
N PRO A 196 -5.53 -5.33 -11.49
CA PRO A 196 -4.69 -6.49 -11.13
C PRO A 196 -3.27 -6.36 -11.69
N VAL A 197 -2.28 -6.90 -10.98
CA VAL A 197 -0.90 -6.94 -11.47
C VAL A 197 -0.78 -7.80 -12.72
N ALA A 198 -0.26 -7.23 -13.80
CA ALA A 198 -0.09 -7.93 -15.08
C ALA A 198 1.33 -8.50 -15.26
N ARG A 199 2.36 -7.77 -14.79
CA ARG A 199 3.75 -8.22 -14.86
C ARG A 199 4.60 -7.60 -13.77
N VAL A 200 5.70 -8.28 -13.48
CA VAL A 200 6.80 -7.77 -12.65
C VAL A 200 8.09 -7.95 -13.42
N GLU A 201 8.95 -6.96 -13.35
CA GLU A 201 10.30 -6.97 -13.94
C GLU A 201 11.32 -6.73 -12.84
N VAL A 202 12.48 -7.37 -12.97
CA VAL A 202 13.61 -7.26 -12.03
C VAL A 202 14.79 -6.66 -12.77
N SER A 203 15.50 -5.78 -12.10
CA SER A 203 16.79 -5.23 -12.49
C SER A 203 17.85 -5.62 -11.48
N ILE A 204 19.07 -5.90 -11.96
CA ILE A 204 20.25 -6.16 -11.11
C ILE A 204 21.28 -5.01 -11.20
N ASP A 205 21.01 -4.00 -12.00
CA ASP A 205 21.89 -2.88 -12.35
C ASP A 205 21.30 -1.51 -12.00
N GLY A 206 20.44 -1.47 -10.99
CA GLY A 206 19.82 -0.24 -10.48
C GLY A 206 18.77 0.37 -11.39
N GLY A 207 18.18 -0.44 -12.29
CA GLY A 207 17.12 0.00 -13.19
C GLY A 207 17.58 0.37 -14.60
N ALA A 208 18.84 0.12 -14.94
CA ALA A 208 19.36 0.37 -16.29
C ALA A 208 18.82 -0.66 -17.30
N SER A 209 18.68 -1.93 -16.88
CA SER A 209 18.04 -2.98 -17.65
C SER A 209 17.01 -3.74 -16.82
N TRP A 210 16.03 -4.37 -17.50
CA TRP A 210 14.93 -5.06 -16.86
C TRP A 210 14.65 -6.40 -17.51
N ALA A 211 14.44 -7.43 -16.70
CA ALA A 211 14.09 -8.78 -17.13
C ALA A 211 12.79 -9.24 -16.47
N PRO A 212 11.93 -10.00 -17.17
CA PRO A 212 10.65 -10.42 -16.64
C PRO A 212 10.82 -11.40 -15.47
N ALA A 213 10.10 -11.19 -14.38
CA ALA A 213 9.96 -12.13 -13.28
C ALA A 213 8.78 -13.08 -13.53
N ARG A 214 8.82 -14.26 -12.91
CA ARG A 214 7.70 -15.18 -12.88
C ARG A 214 6.67 -14.69 -11.87
N LEU A 215 5.53 -14.20 -12.35
CA LEU A 215 4.39 -13.82 -11.52
C LEU A 215 3.64 -15.07 -11.07
N GLY A 216 3.32 -15.15 -9.77
CA GLY A 216 2.46 -16.17 -9.18
C GLY A 216 0.97 -15.80 -9.26
N PRO A 217 0.10 -16.67 -8.74
CA PRO A 217 -1.33 -16.38 -8.68
C PRO A 217 -1.62 -15.17 -7.80
N GLN A 218 -2.60 -14.37 -8.21
CA GLN A 218 -3.16 -13.27 -7.43
C GLN A 218 -4.50 -13.74 -6.84
N PRO A 219 -4.62 -13.88 -5.50
CA PRO A 219 -5.80 -14.52 -4.88
C PRO A 219 -7.10 -13.72 -5.06
N SER A 220 -6.99 -12.42 -5.28
CA SER A 220 -8.08 -11.54 -5.70
C SER A 220 -7.50 -10.37 -6.48
N PRO A 221 -8.30 -9.60 -7.26
CA PRO A 221 -7.83 -8.39 -7.95
C PRO A 221 -7.21 -7.35 -7.01
N TRP A 222 -7.55 -7.40 -5.72
CA TRP A 222 -7.17 -6.44 -4.68
C TRP A 222 -6.10 -6.97 -3.72
N ALA A 223 -5.63 -8.21 -3.90
CA ALA A 223 -4.55 -8.79 -3.12
C ALA A 223 -3.21 -8.62 -3.83
N TRP A 224 -2.12 -8.68 -3.09
CA TRP A 224 -0.82 -8.77 -3.74
C TRP A 224 -0.62 -10.12 -4.45
N ALA A 225 0.20 -10.12 -5.50
CA ALA A 225 0.73 -11.31 -6.15
C ALA A 225 2.17 -11.55 -5.70
N GLY A 226 2.52 -12.81 -5.47
CA GLY A 226 3.92 -13.21 -5.28
C GLY A 226 4.64 -13.31 -6.62
N TRP A 227 5.94 -13.02 -6.63
CA TRP A 227 6.76 -13.20 -7.81
C TRP A 227 8.14 -13.80 -7.47
N THR A 228 8.80 -14.40 -8.45
CA THR A 228 10.14 -14.97 -8.33
C THR A 228 10.98 -14.69 -9.56
N PHE A 229 12.30 -14.59 -9.35
CA PHE A 229 13.29 -14.38 -10.41
C PHE A 229 14.56 -15.18 -10.10
N GLU A 230 15.05 -15.95 -11.05
CA GLU A 230 16.31 -16.70 -10.91
C GLU A 230 17.47 -15.81 -11.37
N TRP A 231 18.48 -15.71 -10.54
CA TRP A 231 19.68 -14.88 -10.77
C TRP A 231 20.94 -15.67 -10.54
N ASP A 232 21.76 -15.81 -11.57
CA ASP A 232 23.10 -16.40 -11.49
C ASP A 232 24.09 -15.27 -11.11
N ALA A 233 24.35 -15.14 -9.80
CA ALA A 233 25.15 -14.08 -9.24
C ALA A 233 26.64 -14.36 -9.38
N THR A 234 27.39 -13.46 -10.00
CA THR A 234 28.86 -13.46 -10.05
C THR A 234 29.46 -12.49 -9.05
N PRO A 235 30.72 -12.65 -8.60
CA PRO A 235 31.33 -11.68 -7.70
C PRO A 235 31.24 -10.24 -8.23
N GLY A 236 30.81 -9.30 -7.39
CA GLY A 236 30.62 -7.90 -7.77
C GLY A 236 29.62 -7.16 -6.89
N SER A 237 29.38 -5.89 -7.21
CA SER A 237 28.38 -5.02 -6.55
C SER A 237 27.19 -4.81 -7.46
N TYR A 238 25.99 -4.91 -6.89
CA TYR A 238 24.72 -4.85 -7.60
C TYR A 238 23.73 -3.95 -6.87
N VAL A 239 22.78 -3.39 -7.61
CA VAL A 239 21.60 -2.73 -7.04
C VAL A 239 20.37 -3.43 -7.60
N LEU A 240 19.76 -4.25 -6.76
CA LEU A 240 18.55 -5.00 -7.14
C LEU A 240 17.33 -4.11 -7.03
N CYS A 241 16.51 -4.11 -8.08
CA CYS A 241 15.22 -3.42 -8.12
C CYS A 241 14.13 -4.35 -8.64
N SER A 242 12.88 -4.05 -8.31
CA SER A 242 11.73 -4.67 -8.97
C SER A 242 10.68 -3.60 -9.27
N ARG A 243 9.94 -3.76 -10.37
CA ARG A 243 8.82 -2.89 -10.72
C ARG A 243 7.60 -3.69 -11.16
N ALA A 244 6.43 -3.21 -10.78
CA ALA A 244 5.15 -3.76 -11.19
C ALA A 244 4.53 -2.94 -12.31
N THR A 245 3.80 -3.62 -13.21
CA THR A 245 2.85 -3.01 -14.14
C THR A 245 1.51 -3.71 -13.96
N ASP A 246 0.43 -2.94 -13.82
CA ASP A 246 -0.91 -3.48 -13.72
C ASP A 246 -1.57 -3.72 -15.10
N ALA A 247 -2.75 -4.33 -15.11
CA ALA A 247 -3.48 -4.66 -16.34
C ALA A 247 -4.05 -3.44 -17.08
N ALA A 248 -4.08 -2.27 -16.45
CA ALA A 248 -4.44 -1.00 -17.08
C ALA A 248 -3.23 -0.29 -17.72
N GLY A 249 -2.01 -0.88 -17.58
CA GLY A 249 -0.78 -0.34 -18.15
C GLY A 249 -0.03 0.63 -17.24
N ASN A 250 -0.51 0.88 -16.02
CA ASN A 250 0.19 1.73 -15.05
C ASN A 250 1.45 1.01 -14.57
N THR A 251 2.59 1.64 -14.71
CA THR A 251 3.89 1.08 -14.33
C THR A 251 4.49 1.84 -13.16
N GLN A 252 5.02 1.11 -12.19
CA GLN A 252 5.76 1.67 -11.06
C GLN A 252 6.97 2.48 -11.55
N PRO A 253 7.11 3.74 -11.15
CA PRO A 253 8.20 4.62 -11.60
C PRO A 253 9.50 4.32 -10.85
N THR A 254 10.63 4.67 -11.46
CA THR A 254 11.95 4.65 -10.79
C THR A 254 12.08 5.73 -9.74
N GLU A 255 11.38 6.84 -9.92
CA GLU A 255 11.32 7.98 -9.01
C GLU A 255 9.89 8.48 -8.89
N THR A 256 9.52 9.00 -7.73
CA THR A 256 8.20 9.58 -7.46
C THR A 256 8.34 11.08 -7.19
N PRO A 257 7.44 11.93 -7.69
CA PRO A 257 7.42 13.34 -7.34
C PRO A 257 7.37 13.55 -5.82
N TRP A 258 8.18 14.49 -5.33
CA TRP A 258 8.19 14.84 -3.92
C TRP A 258 6.89 15.58 -3.55
N ASN A 259 6.40 15.32 -2.34
CA ASN A 259 5.28 16.07 -1.76
C ASN A 259 5.48 16.26 -0.26
N THR A 260 4.89 17.31 0.30
CA THR A 260 5.09 17.73 1.69
C THR A 260 4.66 16.69 2.72
N GLY A 261 3.60 15.93 2.43
CA GLY A 261 3.08 14.85 3.29
C GLY A 261 3.84 13.53 3.17
N GLY A 262 4.68 13.39 2.14
CA GLY A 262 5.37 12.13 1.83
C GLY A 262 4.42 10.98 1.55
N TYR A 263 3.32 11.25 0.86
CA TYR A 263 2.31 10.26 0.50
C TYR A 263 2.56 9.65 -0.88
N ALA A 264 1.98 8.47 -1.08
CA ALA A 264 1.96 7.75 -2.35
C ALA A 264 3.34 7.55 -3.01
N ASN A 265 4.40 7.43 -2.21
CA ASN A 265 5.72 7.11 -2.73
C ASN A 265 5.75 5.66 -3.21
N ASN A 266 5.59 5.46 -4.50
CA ASN A 266 5.69 4.15 -5.15
C ASN A 266 6.96 4.00 -6.00
N ALA A 267 8.00 4.81 -5.79
CA ALA A 267 9.30 4.63 -6.44
C ALA A 267 9.85 3.21 -6.23
N VAL A 268 10.60 2.70 -7.19
CA VAL A 268 11.20 1.36 -7.06
C VAL A 268 12.15 1.31 -5.86
N GLN A 269 12.04 0.21 -5.10
CA GLN A 269 12.98 -0.10 -4.02
C GLN A 269 14.37 -0.40 -4.62
N ARG A 270 15.42 0.11 -3.98
CA ARG A 270 16.83 -0.17 -4.32
C ARG A 270 17.46 -0.98 -3.21
N VAL A 271 17.96 -2.18 -3.52
CA VAL A 271 18.63 -3.08 -2.59
C VAL A 271 20.07 -3.28 -3.02
N GLU A 272 20.99 -2.71 -2.29
CA GLU A 272 22.42 -2.87 -2.54
C GLU A 272 22.88 -4.26 -2.11
N VAL A 273 23.61 -4.94 -3.00
CA VAL A 273 24.10 -6.30 -2.80
C VAL A 273 25.55 -6.39 -3.21
N THR A 274 26.36 -7.01 -2.35
CA THR A 274 27.73 -7.42 -2.67
C THR A 274 27.81 -8.94 -2.73
N VAL A 275 28.20 -9.46 -3.87
CA VAL A 275 28.44 -10.90 -4.09
C VAL A 275 29.93 -11.17 -3.92
N ARG A 276 30.30 -12.00 -2.94
CA ARG A 276 31.69 -12.37 -2.64
C ARG A 276 31.80 -13.77 -2.06
N GLU A 277 32.95 -14.39 -2.24
CA GLU A 277 33.27 -15.67 -1.58
C GLU A 277 33.21 -15.53 -0.06
N GLY A 278 32.76 -16.56 0.64
CA GLY A 278 32.68 -16.60 2.10
C GLY A 278 31.50 -15.85 2.74
N ALA A 279 30.65 -15.17 1.96
CA ALA A 279 29.50 -14.41 2.49
C ALA A 279 28.42 -15.23 3.22
N GLY A 280 28.53 -16.54 3.29
CA GLY A 280 27.59 -17.44 3.98
C GLY A 280 28.16 -18.17 5.20
N ALA A 281 29.44 -18.02 5.51
CA ALA A 281 30.12 -18.87 6.53
C ALA A 281 30.17 -18.25 7.95
N GLU A 282 29.90 -16.96 8.13
CA GLU A 282 30.11 -16.28 9.42
C GLU A 282 28.85 -16.25 10.34
N GLY A 283 27.74 -16.87 9.95
CA GLY A 283 26.46 -16.81 10.70
C GLY A 283 26.09 -18.10 11.48
N GLN A 284 26.92 -19.14 11.53
CA GLN A 284 26.60 -20.42 12.20
C GLN A 284 27.58 -20.79 13.35
N GLY A 285 28.17 -19.83 14.00
CA GLY A 285 29.07 -20.12 15.12
C GLY A 285 29.04 -19.03 16.19
N ALA A 286 28.04 -19.08 17.08
CA ALA A 286 28.08 -18.67 18.48
C ALA A 286 26.74 -19.03 19.15
#